data_5659c5805e9f5b560dd8d09ac68155a6
#
_entry.id   5659c5805e9f5b560dd8d09ac68155a6
#
_cell.length_a   1.000
_cell.length_b   1.000
_cell.length_c   1.000
_cell.angle_alpha   90.00
_cell.angle_beta   90.00
_cell.angle_gamma   90.00
#
_symmetry.space_group_name_H-M   'P 1'
#
loop_
_entity.id
_entity.type
_entity.pdbx_description
1 polymer ?
#
loop_
_entity_poly.entity_id
_entity_poly.type
_entity_poly.pdbx_seq_one_letter_code
_entity_poly.pdbx_strand_id
1 'polypeptide(L)'
;MWSKKILILSFVCFFASSSYANTPKSTGKYKNWESFSMQTDKGKICFAQSIPEKRAPSSVKREGSRLFVTFRPSDSIKDEISLTSGHDYKASTVVAKSGKNNFTFFSQNK
;
A
#
# COMPACT_ATOMS: atom_id res chain seq x y z
N MET A 1 46.44 49.72 -15.87
CA MET A 1 45.93 48.81 -14.86
C MET A 1 44.78 48.01 -15.48
N TRP A 2 45.05 46.75 -15.67
CA TRP A 2 44.05 45.88 -16.27
C TRP A 2 43.37 45.08 -15.17
N SER A 3 42.15 45.45 -14.80
CA SER A 3 41.36 44.66 -13.86
C SER A 3 40.77 43.47 -14.60
N LYS A 4 41.34 42.29 -14.40
CA LYS A 4 40.77 41.05 -14.85
C LYS A 4 39.55 40.75 -13.95
N LYS A 5 38.38 41.06 -14.45
CA LYS A 5 37.15 40.58 -13.83
C LYS A 5 37.07 39.07 -14.09
N ILE A 6 37.45 38.30 -13.08
CA ILE A 6 37.24 36.87 -13.09
C ILE A 6 35.75 36.62 -12.88
N LEU A 7 35.06 36.30 -13.95
CA LEU A 7 33.68 35.85 -13.92
C LEU A 7 33.70 34.44 -13.41
N ILE A 8 33.53 34.23 -12.09
CA ILE A 8 33.34 32.93 -11.52
C ILE A 8 31.92 32.50 -11.89
N LEU A 9 31.80 31.75 -12.96
CA LEU A 9 30.58 31.09 -13.36
C LEU A 9 30.35 29.95 -12.35
N SER A 10 29.60 30.25 -11.29
CA SER A 10 29.16 29.25 -10.31
C SER A 10 28.22 28.27 -11.01
N PHE A 11 28.77 27.12 -11.41
CA PHE A 11 28.00 26.01 -11.95
C PHE A 11 27.28 25.33 -10.77
N VAL A 12 26.10 25.81 -10.45
CA VAL A 12 25.21 25.15 -9.48
C VAL A 12 24.74 23.87 -10.13
N CYS A 13 25.43 22.76 -9.82
CA CYS A 13 24.91 21.42 -10.11
C CYS A 13 23.63 21.20 -9.29
N PHE A 14 22.51 21.42 -9.92
CA PHE A 14 21.23 20.95 -9.41
C PHE A 14 21.27 19.43 -9.48
N PHE A 15 21.62 18.78 -8.38
CA PHE A 15 21.33 17.39 -8.19
C PHE A 15 19.83 17.25 -8.04
N ALA A 16 19.15 17.01 -9.16
CA ALA A 16 17.78 16.54 -9.12
C ALA A 16 17.80 15.16 -8.46
N SER A 17 17.57 15.10 -7.16
CA SER A 17 17.28 13.86 -6.46
C SER A 17 15.93 13.37 -7.00
N SER A 18 15.99 12.41 -7.90
CA SER A 18 14.81 11.68 -8.32
C SER A 18 14.32 10.88 -7.12
N SER A 19 13.43 11.45 -6.36
CA SER A 19 12.65 10.69 -5.38
C SER A 19 11.75 9.75 -6.16
N TYR A 20 12.15 8.47 -6.22
CA TYR A 20 11.26 7.42 -6.72
C TYR A 20 10.11 7.31 -5.72
N ALA A 21 8.96 7.87 -6.06
CA ALA A 21 7.75 7.63 -5.32
C ALA A 21 7.39 6.15 -5.48
N ASN A 22 7.39 5.38 -4.38
CA ASN A 22 6.97 3.98 -4.33
C ASN A 22 5.44 3.90 -4.49
N THR A 23 4.97 4.19 -5.69
CA THR A 23 3.54 4.20 -6.01
C THR A 23 3.13 2.83 -6.54
N PRO A 24 2.08 2.22 -5.98
CA PRO A 24 1.54 0.98 -6.52
C PRO A 24 1.03 1.18 -7.95
N LYS A 25 1.38 0.24 -8.82
CA LYS A 25 0.97 0.23 -10.23
C LYS A 25 0.00 -0.90 -10.46
N SER A 26 -1.18 -0.59 -10.99
CA SER A 26 -2.18 -1.60 -11.36
C SER A 26 -1.63 -2.52 -12.44
N THR A 27 -1.75 -3.82 -12.22
CA THR A 27 -1.32 -4.86 -13.16
C THR A 27 -2.47 -5.64 -13.77
N GLY A 28 -3.66 -5.52 -13.23
CA GLY A 28 -4.85 -6.15 -13.78
C GLY A 28 -6.07 -5.97 -12.90
N LYS A 29 -7.23 -6.13 -13.52
CA LYS A 29 -8.54 -6.01 -12.87
C LYS A 29 -9.41 -7.17 -13.28
N TYR A 30 -10.03 -7.83 -12.31
CA TYR A 30 -10.94 -8.93 -12.56
C TYR A 30 -12.06 -8.92 -11.53
N LYS A 31 -13.29 -8.62 -11.98
CA LYS A 31 -14.45 -8.44 -11.11
C LYS A 31 -14.17 -7.42 -9.99
N ASN A 32 -14.29 -7.83 -8.73
CA ASN A 32 -14.06 -6.98 -7.56
C ASN A 32 -12.60 -6.98 -7.09
N TRP A 33 -11.70 -7.64 -7.83
CA TRP A 33 -10.29 -7.74 -7.51
C TRP A 33 -9.44 -6.89 -8.46
N GLU A 34 -8.46 -6.23 -7.91
CA GLU A 34 -7.44 -5.51 -8.67
C GLU A 34 -6.07 -5.85 -8.11
N SER A 35 -5.15 -6.18 -9.00
CA SER A 35 -3.77 -6.49 -8.64
C SER A 35 -2.84 -5.33 -8.89
N PHE A 36 -1.84 -5.20 -8.03
CA PHE A 36 -0.84 -4.14 -8.05
C PHE A 36 0.55 -4.69 -7.86
N SER A 37 1.52 -3.97 -8.40
CA SER A 37 2.92 -4.17 -8.07
C SER A 37 3.55 -2.86 -7.62
N MET A 38 4.50 -2.95 -6.73
CA MET A 38 5.23 -1.83 -6.19
C MET A 38 6.68 -2.22 -5.98
N GLN A 39 7.60 -1.34 -6.40
CA GLN A 39 9.02 -1.52 -6.11
C GLN A 39 9.38 -0.74 -4.86
N THR A 40 10.01 -1.42 -3.92
CA THR A 40 10.53 -0.82 -2.68
C THR A 40 12.04 -1.01 -2.59
N ASP A 41 12.69 -0.34 -1.64
CA ASP A 41 14.12 -0.50 -1.38
C ASP A 41 14.49 -1.94 -0.99
N LYS A 42 13.54 -2.68 -0.44
CA LYS A 42 13.69 -4.09 -0.03
C LYS A 42 13.29 -5.09 -1.10
N GLY A 43 12.82 -4.64 -2.26
CA GLY A 43 12.40 -5.49 -3.35
C GLY A 43 10.96 -5.24 -3.81
N LYS A 44 10.50 -6.11 -4.69
CA LYS A 44 9.18 -6.01 -5.29
C LYS A 44 8.11 -6.54 -4.34
N ILE A 45 7.02 -5.79 -4.20
CA ILE A 45 5.81 -6.19 -3.50
C ILE A 45 4.69 -6.30 -4.51
N CYS A 46 3.95 -7.41 -4.46
CA CYS A 46 2.72 -7.59 -5.24
C CYS A 46 1.56 -7.81 -4.30
N PHE A 47 0.44 -7.18 -4.58
CA PHE A 47 -0.78 -7.41 -3.81
C PHE A 47 -2.02 -7.33 -4.68
N ALA A 48 -3.07 -8.02 -4.24
CA ALA A 48 -4.40 -7.88 -4.78
C ALA A 48 -5.32 -7.31 -3.70
N GLN A 49 -6.22 -6.44 -4.10
CA GLN A 49 -7.25 -5.91 -3.21
C GLN A 49 -8.64 -6.18 -3.74
N SER A 50 -9.57 -6.39 -2.83
CA SER A 50 -10.99 -6.51 -3.12
C SER A 50 -11.79 -5.51 -2.31
N ILE A 51 -12.78 -4.91 -2.95
CA ILE A 51 -13.74 -4.00 -2.34
C ILE A 51 -14.98 -4.78 -1.93
N PRO A 52 -15.55 -4.57 -0.73
CA PRO A 52 -16.78 -5.25 -0.33
C PRO A 52 -17.95 -4.92 -1.25
N GLU A 53 -18.72 -5.90 -1.65
CA GLU A 53 -19.97 -5.71 -2.41
C GLU A 53 -21.10 -5.20 -1.51
N LYS A 54 -21.12 -5.66 -0.26
CA LYS A 54 -22.13 -5.29 0.73
C LYS A 54 -21.49 -4.88 2.05
N ARG A 55 -22.10 -3.93 2.69
CA ARG A 55 -21.68 -3.40 4.00
C ARG A 55 -22.87 -3.38 4.93
N ALA A 56 -22.67 -3.78 6.17
CA ALA A 56 -23.68 -3.77 7.20
C ALA A 56 -23.11 -3.14 8.50
N PRO A 57 -23.92 -2.40 9.25
CA PRO A 57 -25.28 -1.95 8.88
C PRO A 57 -25.24 -0.89 7.79
N SER A 58 -26.23 -0.86 6.91
CA SER A 58 -26.30 0.07 5.77
C SER A 58 -26.47 1.54 6.17
N SER A 59 -26.92 1.78 7.40
CA SER A 59 -27.07 3.12 7.98
C SER A 59 -25.73 3.79 8.34
N VAL A 60 -24.64 3.02 8.42
CA VAL A 60 -23.31 3.53 8.76
C VAL A 60 -22.45 3.58 7.51
N LYS A 61 -21.93 4.76 7.19
CA LYS A 61 -20.92 4.92 6.13
C LYS A 61 -19.59 4.31 6.58
N ARG A 62 -19.21 3.21 5.94
CA ARG A 62 -17.91 2.55 6.15
C ARG A 62 -17.12 2.59 4.86
N GLU A 63 -16.45 3.71 4.64
CA GLU A 63 -15.54 3.87 3.52
C GLU A 63 -14.19 3.26 3.86
N GLY A 64 -13.45 2.82 2.84
CA GLY A 64 -12.10 2.32 2.99
C GLY A 64 -11.95 0.86 3.42
N SER A 65 -13.05 0.10 3.53
CA SER A 65 -12.95 -1.35 3.76
C SER A 65 -12.32 -2.04 2.55
N ARG A 66 -11.26 -2.82 2.80
CA ARG A 66 -10.54 -3.56 1.75
C ARG A 66 -10.02 -4.87 2.32
N LEU A 67 -10.02 -5.90 1.48
CA LEU A 67 -9.31 -7.15 1.73
C LEU A 67 -8.08 -7.20 0.83
N PHE A 68 -6.93 -7.53 1.41
CA PHE A 68 -5.67 -7.62 0.69
C PHE A 68 -5.08 -9.02 0.78
N VAL A 69 -4.49 -9.46 -0.32
CA VAL A 69 -3.58 -10.61 -0.36
C VAL A 69 -2.24 -10.09 -0.85
N THR A 70 -1.21 -10.16 -0.03
CA THR A 70 0.09 -9.53 -0.27
C THR A 70 1.20 -10.56 -0.36
N PHE A 71 2.09 -10.38 -1.34
CA PHE A 71 3.29 -11.16 -1.57
C PHE A 71 4.50 -10.26 -1.41
N ARG A 72 5.37 -10.59 -0.47
CA ARG A 72 6.64 -9.89 -0.22
C ARG A 72 7.80 -10.88 -0.24
N PRO A 73 8.31 -11.24 -1.43
CA PRO A 73 9.34 -12.28 -1.55
C PRO A 73 10.61 -11.99 -0.77
N SER A 74 11.02 -10.72 -0.67
CA SER A 74 12.21 -10.31 0.09
C SER A 74 12.08 -10.56 1.60
N ASP A 75 10.87 -10.62 2.12
CA ASP A 75 10.56 -10.93 3.52
C ASP A 75 10.11 -12.39 3.70
N SER A 76 10.19 -13.22 2.65
CA SER A 76 9.71 -14.61 2.61
C SER A 76 8.20 -14.74 2.90
N ILE A 77 7.44 -13.70 2.62
CA ILE A 77 5.99 -13.68 2.79
C ILE A 77 5.32 -13.94 1.44
N LYS A 78 4.54 -15.03 1.35
CA LYS A 78 3.90 -15.45 0.10
C LYS A 78 2.44 -15.05 -0.02
N ASP A 79 1.67 -15.08 1.04
CA ASP A 79 0.22 -14.92 1.01
C ASP A 79 -0.29 -14.34 2.34
N GLU A 80 0.13 -13.13 2.62
CA GLU A 80 -0.35 -12.39 3.78
C GLU A 80 -1.74 -11.84 3.50
N ILE A 81 -2.72 -12.26 4.29
CA ILE A 81 -4.09 -11.75 4.20
C ILE A 81 -4.28 -10.68 5.25
N SER A 82 -4.68 -9.49 4.81
CA SER A 82 -4.93 -8.35 5.67
C SER A 82 -6.25 -7.67 5.32
N LEU A 83 -6.80 -6.97 6.29
CA LEU A 83 -8.12 -6.37 6.20
C LEU A 83 -8.08 -4.96 6.79
N THR A 84 -8.65 -4.01 6.08
CA THR A 84 -8.93 -2.68 6.60
C THR A 84 -10.44 -2.46 6.70
N SER A 85 -10.90 -1.83 7.75
CA SER A 85 -12.33 -1.61 7.98
C SER A 85 -12.79 -0.18 7.78
N GLY A 86 -11.86 0.76 7.63
CA GLY A 86 -12.18 2.19 7.57
C GLY A 86 -12.63 2.79 8.91
N HIS A 87 -12.51 2.06 10.00
CA HIS A 87 -12.77 2.51 11.36
C HIS A 87 -11.87 1.77 12.35
N ASP A 88 -11.69 2.32 13.55
CA ASP A 88 -10.90 1.68 14.59
C ASP A 88 -11.62 0.45 15.15
N TYR A 89 -10.87 -0.61 15.34
CA TYR A 89 -11.39 -1.81 15.99
C TYR A 89 -11.43 -1.62 17.51
N LYS A 90 -12.57 -1.91 18.10
CA LYS A 90 -12.74 -1.90 19.58
C LYS A 90 -12.13 -3.12 20.25
N ALA A 91 -12.00 -4.22 19.49
CA ALA A 91 -11.44 -5.47 19.96
C ALA A 91 -10.07 -5.72 19.35
N SER A 92 -9.20 -6.45 20.05
CA SER A 92 -7.89 -6.86 19.54
C SER A 92 -7.95 -7.94 18.46
N THR A 93 -9.09 -8.57 18.28
CA THR A 93 -9.32 -9.63 17.28
C THR A 93 -10.59 -9.39 16.49
N VAL A 94 -10.57 -9.80 15.22
CA VAL A 94 -11.71 -9.77 14.32
C VAL A 94 -11.86 -11.15 13.71
N VAL A 95 -13.06 -11.69 13.70
CA VAL A 95 -13.36 -12.99 13.11
C VAL A 95 -13.98 -12.82 11.74
N ALA A 96 -13.37 -13.44 10.74
CA ALA A 96 -13.93 -13.56 9.40
C ALA A 96 -14.47 -14.96 9.18
N LYS A 97 -15.58 -15.06 8.47
CA LYS A 97 -16.21 -16.35 8.13
C LYS A 97 -16.20 -16.54 6.61
N SER A 98 -15.82 -17.73 6.19
CA SER A 98 -15.91 -18.17 4.81
C SER A 98 -16.48 -19.58 4.75
N GLY A 99 -17.74 -19.71 4.35
CA GLY A 99 -18.46 -20.99 4.41
C GLY A 99 -18.55 -21.51 5.85
N LYS A 100 -17.98 -22.67 6.11
CA LYS A 100 -17.92 -23.29 7.45
C LYS A 100 -16.67 -22.93 8.24
N ASN A 101 -15.74 -22.18 7.65
CA ASN A 101 -14.45 -21.85 8.24
C ASN A 101 -14.48 -20.49 8.91
N ASN A 102 -13.85 -20.40 10.08
CA ASN A 102 -13.64 -19.16 10.80
C ASN A 102 -12.14 -18.85 10.80
N PHE A 103 -11.81 -17.59 10.54
CA PHE A 103 -10.45 -17.07 10.55
C PHE A 103 -10.37 -15.92 11.55
N THR A 104 -9.36 -15.92 12.37
CA THR A 104 -9.13 -14.85 13.35
C THR A 104 -8.03 -13.93 12.87
N PHE A 105 -8.34 -12.64 12.78
CA PHE A 105 -7.40 -11.58 12.48
C PHE A 105 -7.04 -10.83 13.75
N PHE A 106 -5.79 -10.43 13.86
CA PHE A 106 -5.30 -9.61 14.94
C PHE A 106 -5.17 -8.16 14.47
N SER A 107 -5.67 -7.24 15.26
CA SER A 107 -5.46 -5.82 14.98
C SER A 107 -4.06 -5.40 15.37
N GLN A 108 -3.41 -4.67 14.48
CA GLN A 108 -2.18 -3.95 14.81
C GLN A 108 -2.56 -2.52 15.17
N ASN A 109 -2.34 -2.18 16.43
CA ASN A 109 -2.43 -0.78 16.87
C ASN A 109 -1.14 -0.07 16.43
N LYS A 110 -1.33 1.05 15.74
CA LYS A 110 -0.22 1.95 15.40
C LYS A 110 0.16 2.80 16.59
#